data_2dc9b5cf4faefd2ff48208ea2d3f36fc
#
_entry.id   2dc9b5cf4faefd2ff48208ea2d3f36fc
#
_cell.length_a   1.000
_cell.length_b   1.000
_cell.length_c   1.000
_cell.angle_alpha   90.00
_cell.angle_beta   90.00
_cell.angle_gamma   90.00
#
_symmetry.space_group_name_H-M   'P 1'
#
loop_
_entity.id
_entity.type
_entity.pdbx_description
1 polymer ?
#
loop_
_entity_poly.entity_id
_entity_poly.type
_entity_poly.pdbx_seq_one_letter_code
_entity_poly.pdbx_strand_id
1 'polypeptide(L)' 'MKQTKERKADEMLAVNIEGLAAMLSCGEATARKIGEDASAKIMVGRRVLYSVSKVEKYLEIIAI' A
#
# COMPACT_ATOMS: atom_id res chain seq x y z
N MET A 1 -17.48 12.50 -11.61
CA MET A 1 -17.32 11.92 -11.75
C MET A 1 -17.46 10.68 -11.46
N LYS A 2 -17.47 10.09 -11.54
CA LYS A 2 -17.71 8.94 -11.38
C LYS A 2 -16.71 8.04 -11.69
N GLN A 3 -15.68 8.34 -12.09
CA GLN A 3 -14.72 7.47 -12.44
C GLN A 3 -14.07 6.78 -11.39
N THR A 4 -14.13 7.26 -10.21
CA THR A 4 -13.50 6.59 -9.11
C THR A 4 -14.12 5.25 -8.86
N LYS A 5 -15.36 5.06 -9.23
CA LYS A 5 -15.93 3.81 -9.02
C LYS A 5 -15.48 2.77 -9.94
N GLU A 6 -14.82 3.16 -10.98
CA GLU A 6 -14.36 2.18 -11.89
C GLU A 6 -12.98 1.70 -11.60
N ARG A 7 -12.40 2.15 -10.49
CA ARG A 7 -11.06 1.76 -10.14
C ARG A 7 -11.02 0.30 -9.75
N LYS A 8 -10.09 -0.43 -10.32
CA LYS A 8 -9.94 -1.84 -10.00
C LYS A 8 -9.16 -2.00 -8.73
N ALA A 9 -9.18 -3.21 -8.18
CA ALA A 9 -8.51 -3.46 -6.91
C ALA A 9 -7.02 -3.14 -6.99
N ASP A 10 -6.40 -3.45 -8.12
CA ASP A 10 -4.96 -3.19 -8.25
C ASP A 10 -4.65 -1.73 -8.48
N GLU A 11 -5.67 -0.89 -8.58
CA GLU A 11 -5.49 0.55 -8.73
C GLU A 11 -5.90 1.30 -7.47
N MET A 12 -6.08 0.61 -6.36
CA MET A 12 -6.48 1.28 -5.13
C MET A 12 -5.40 2.25 -4.68
N LEU A 13 -5.84 3.35 -4.09
CA LEU A 13 -4.93 4.37 -3.60
C LEU A 13 -4.26 3.95 -2.29
N ALA A 14 -4.95 3.18 -1.48
CA ALA A 14 -4.43 2.75 -0.20
C ALA A 14 -5.06 1.42 0.18
N VAL A 15 -4.34 0.62 0.94
CA VAL A 15 -4.83 -0.68 1.38
C VAL A 15 -4.45 -0.87 2.85
N ASN A 16 -5.15 -1.79 3.53
CA ASN A 16 -4.78 -2.13 4.89
C ASN A 16 -3.60 -3.08 4.86
N ILE A 17 -3.12 -3.50 6.05
CA ILE A 17 -1.92 -4.33 6.10
C ILE A 17 -2.14 -5.68 5.43
N GLU A 18 -3.32 -6.25 5.54
CA GLU A 18 -3.60 -7.52 4.88
C GLU A 18 -3.55 -7.37 3.38
N GLY A 19 -4.13 -6.27 2.86
CA GLY A 19 -4.08 -6.00 1.44
C GLY A 19 -2.67 -5.75 0.97
N LEU A 20 -1.89 -5.00 1.75
CA LEU A 20 -0.51 -4.73 1.38
C LEU A 20 0.30 -6.02 1.32
N ALA A 21 0.14 -6.88 2.31
CA ALA A 21 0.85 -8.16 2.34
C ALA A 21 0.51 -9.01 1.12
N ALA A 22 -0.76 -9.02 0.74
CA ALA A 22 -1.19 -9.77 -0.43
C ALA A 22 -0.58 -9.21 -1.71
N MET A 23 -0.56 -7.88 -1.82
CA MET A 23 0.01 -7.24 -3.01
C MET A 23 1.51 -7.50 -3.12
N LEU A 24 2.19 -7.60 -1.99
CA LEU A 24 3.64 -7.81 -1.98
C LEU A 24 4.00 -9.29 -1.93
N SER A 25 3.01 -10.17 -1.80
CA SER A 25 3.23 -11.60 -1.70
C SER A 25 4.17 -11.94 -0.54
N CYS A 26 3.93 -11.33 0.61
CA CYS A 26 4.78 -11.58 1.77
C CYS A 26 3.92 -11.58 3.02
N GLY A 27 4.53 -11.86 4.16
CA GLY A 27 3.81 -11.84 5.42
C GLY A 27 3.53 -10.44 5.89
N GLU A 28 2.63 -10.31 6.87
CA GLU A 28 2.25 -8.99 7.35
C GLU A 28 3.39 -8.24 8.02
N ALA A 29 4.25 -8.96 8.73
CA ALA A 29 5.37 -8.30 9.39
C ALA A 29 6.30 -7.65 8.38
N THR A 30 6.59 -8.35 7.29
CA THR A 30 7.44 -7.82 6.24
C THR A 30 6.73 -6.66 5.53
N ALA A 31 5.44 -6.82 5.26
CA ALA A 31 4.68 -5.77 4.59
C ALA A 31 4.65 -4.50 5.44
N ARG A 32 4.48 -4.65 6.74
CA ARG A 32 4.45 -3.50 7.63
C ARG A 32 5.77 -2.75 7.61
N LYS A 33 6.87 -3.50 7.62
CA LYS A 33 8.18 -2.87 7.56
C LYS A 33 8.38 -2.14 6.25
N ILE A 34 7.97 -2.73 5.15
CA ILE A 34 8.08 -2.06 3.85
C ILE A 34 7.23 -0.79 3.84
N GLY A 35 6.01 -0.87 4.37
CA GLY A 35 5.15 0.31 4.42
C GLY A 35 5.74 1.42 5.25
N GLU A 36 6.39 1.09 6.35
CA GLU A 36 7.02 2.11 7.19
C GLU A 36 8.25 2.68 6.52
N ASP A 37 9.06 1.84 5.92
CA ASP A 37 10.28 2.30 5.25
C ASP A 37 9.94 3.18 4.05
N ALA A 38 8.81 2.91 3.40
CA ALA A 38 8.37 3.70 2.27
C ALA A 38 7.67 4.99 2.69
N SER A 39 7.49 5.20 3.99
CA SER A 39 6.73 6.31 4.53
C SER A 39 5.32 6.31 3.96
N ALA A 40 4.76 5.12 3.83
CA ALA A 40 3.46 4.96 3.19
C ALA A 40 2.32 4.87 4.18
N LYS A 41 2.60 4.80 5.48
CA LYS A 41 1.57 4.62 6.48
C LYS A 41 0.68 5.85 6.57
N ILE A 42 -0.63 5.63 6.56
CA ILE A 42 -1.61 6.69 6.62
C ILE A 42 -2.62 6.34 7.70
N MET A 43 -3.03 7.34 8.46
CA MET A 43 -4.11 7.15 9.42
C MET A 43 -5.35 7.84 8.87
N VAL A 44 -6.42 7.09 8.72
CA VAL A 44 -7.69 7.64 8.28
C VAL A 44 -8.70 7.29 9.37
N GLY A 45 -9.05 8.26 10.19
CA GLY A 45 -9.86 7.99 11.36
C GLY A 45 -9.13 7.03 12.26
N ARG A 46 -9.71 5.87 12.49
CA ARG A 46 -9.06 4.86 13.33
C ARG A 46 -8.40 3.78 12.51
N ARG A 47 -8.37 3.94 11.20
CA ARG A 47 -7.84 2.89 10.34
C ARG A 47 -6.43 3.24 9.91
N VAL A 48 -5.59 2.22 9.87
CA VAL A 48 -4.23 2.37 9.37
C VAL A 48 -4.21 1.80 7.97
N LEU A 49 -3.82 2.63 7.02
CA LEU A 49 -3.74 2.23 5.62
C LEU A 49 -2.35 2.52 5.11
N TYR A 50 -2.04 2.00 3.95
CA TYR A 50 -0.72 2.20 3.33
C TYR A 50 -0.92 2.70 1.91
N SER A 51 -0.20 3.76 1.56
CA SER A 51 -0.27 4.36 0.23
C SER A 51 0.39 3.45 -0.78
N VAL A 52 -0.38 3.01 -1.76
CA VAL A 52 0.14 2.11 -2.77
C VAL A 52 1.21 2.79 -3.62
N SER A 53 1.00 4.05 -3.97
CA SER A 53 1.95 4.75 -4.82
C SER A 53 3.30 4.93 -4.12
N LYS A 54 3.29 5.20 -2.81
CA LYS A 54 4.54 5.35 -2.09
C LYS A 54 5.27 4.03 -1.96
N VAL A 55 4.53 2.95 -1.77
CA VAL A 55 5.14 1.62 -1.73
C VAL A 55 5.75 1.29 -3.08
N GLU A 56 5.05 1.61 -4.16
CA GLU A 56 5.59 1.36 -5.49
C GLU A 56 6.91 2.10 -5.71
N LYS A 57 6.96 3.37 -5.31
CA LYS A 57 8.18 4.14 -5.49
C LYS A 57 9.32 3.58 -4.66
N TYR A 58 9.01 3.15 -3.45
CA TYR A 58 10.03 2.56 -2.60
C TYR A 58 10.60 1.29 -3.23
N LEU A 59 9.72 0.45 -3.77
CA LEU A 59 10.17 -0.78 -4.39
C LEU A 59 11.04 -0.50 -5.62
N GLU A 60 10.73 0.56 -6.36
CA GLU A 60 11.56 0.93 -7.49
C GLU A 60 12.94 1.36 -7.06
N ILE A 61 13.02 2.05 -5.93
CA ILE A 61 14.30 2.53 -5.43
C ILE A 61 15.19 1.37 -4.98
N ILE A 62 14.60 0.35 -4.33
CA ILE A 62 15.40 -0.76 -3.85
C ILE A 62 15.53 -1.89 -4.85
N ALA A 63 14.85 -1.79 -5.99
CA ALA A 63 14.94 -2.82 -7.01
C ALA A 63 16.32 -2.80 -7.65
N ILE A 64 16.77 -3.96 -8.03
CA ILE A 64 18.10 -4.09 -8.63
C ILE A 64 18.02 -4.27 -10.13
#